data_34665339cd073f509880e18e377eb5af
#
_entry.id   34665339cd073f509880e18e377eb5af
#
_cell.length_a   1.000
_cell.length_b   1.000
_cell.length_c   1.000
_cell.angle_alpha   90.00
_cell.angle_beta   90.00
_cell.angle_gamma   90.00
#
_symmetry.space_group_name_H-M   'P 1'
#
loop_
_entity.id
_entity.type
_entity.pdbx_description
1 polymer ?
#
loop_
_entity_poly.entity_id
_entity_poly.type
_entity_poly.pdbx_seq_one_letter_code
_entity_poly.pdbx_strand_id
1 'polypeptide(L)'
;MRNTKARETAWTGMLFALAIALSYLESLVSPLLGLMPAIKLGLSNVVVMYALLFLRTRTALLLVVLKALFAFLTRGATAGFLSLCGGGLSLVVMLVLLHLPVSGYIFCAGAALAHNLGQLAGAAVLLSSAMALGYAPVLLA
;
A
#
# COMPACT_ATOMS: atom_id res chain seq x y z
N MET A 1 -15.73 -18.64 -26.52
CA MET A 1 -15.65 -17.43 -25.68
C MET A 1 -14.62 -17.67 -24.59
N ARG A 2 -13.47 -17.08 -24.73
CA ARG A 2 -12.42 -17.17 -23.70
C ARG A 2 -12.90 -16.46 -22.45
N ASN A 3 -12.86 -17.16 -21.32
CA ASN A 3 -13.42 -16.71 -20.05
C ASN A 3 -12.62 -15.50 -19.53
N THR A 4 -12.99 -14.30 -19.94
CA THR A 4 -12.32 -13.05 -19.58
C THR A 4 -12.26 -12.85 -18.07
N LYS A 5 -13.28 -13.32 -17.35
CA LYS A 5 -13.34 -13.30 -15.87
C LYS A 5 -12.27 -14.18 -15.24
N ALA A 6 -12.07 -15.40 -15.74
CA ALA A 6 -11.04 -16.30 -15.23
C ALA A 6 -9.63 -15.73 -15.43
N ARG A 7 -9.38 -15.11 -16.59
CA ARG A 7 -8.11 -14.44 -16.87
C ARG A 7 -7.88 -13.22 -15.96
N GLU A 8 -8.90 -12.43 -15.72
CA GLU A 8 -8.82 -11.28 -14.83
C GLU A 8 -8.55 -11.72 -13.37
N THR A 9 -9.20 -12.77 -12.92
CA THR A 9 -8.94 -13.36 -11.59
C THR A 9 -7.53 -13.92 -11.48
N ALA A 10 -7.03 -14.60 -12.50
CA ALA A 10 -5.66 -15.13 -12.52
C ALA A 10 -4.62 -14.00 -12.46
N TRP A 11 -4.78 -12.93 -13.24
CA TRP A 11 -3.91 -11.76 -13.18
C TRP A 11 -3.94 -11.09 -11.82
N THR A 12 -5.13 -10.91 -11.24
CA THR A 12 -5.27 -10.33 -9.90
C THR A 12 -4.56 -11.17 -8.84
N GLY A 13 -4.71 -12.49 -8.90
CA GLY A 13 -4.01 -13.41 -7.99
C GLY A 13 -2.49 -13.37 -8.12
N MET A 14 -1.97 -13.33 -9.34
CA MET A 14 -0.53 -13.19 -9.59
C MET A 14 0.02 -11.86 -9.07
N LEU A 15 -0.67 -10.76 -9.35
CA LEU A 15 -0.28 -9.43 -8.88
C LEU A 15 -0.36 -9.32 -7.36
N PHE A 16 -1.34 -9.98 -6.74
CA PHE A 16 -1.45 -10.04 -5.29
C PHE A 16 -0.28 -10.80 -4.68
N ALA A 17 0.07 -11.97 -5.21
CA ALA A 17 1.24 -12.73 -4.76
C ALA A 17 2.54 -11.93 -4.90
N LEU A 18 2.70 -11.21 -6.02
CA LEU A 18 3.84 -10.34 -6.25
C LEU A 18 3.88 -9.17 -5.26
N ALA A 19 2.73 -8.55 -4.98
CA ALA A 19 2.63 -7.45 -4.01
C ALA A 19 3.03 -7.89 -2.59
N ILE A 20 2.63 -9.10 -2.18
CA ILE A 20 3.03 -9.69 -0.90
C ILE A 20 4.52 -9.99 -0.87
N ALA A 21 5.05 -10.61 -1.91
CA ALA A 21 6.48 -10.92 -2.02
C ALA A 21 7.33 -9.64 -1.94
N LEU A 22 6.95 -8.57 -2.65
CA LEU A 22 7.63 -7.28 -2.59
C LEU A 22 7.50 -6.61 -1.22
N SER A 23 6.33 -6.71 -0.57
CA SER A 23 6.13 -6.19 0.79
C SER A 23 7.01 -6.92 1.82
N TYR A 24 7.18 -8.23 1.64
CA TYR A 24 8.06 -9.02 2.48
C TYR A 24 9.53 -8.65 2.23
N LEU A 25 9.94 -8.58 0.97
CA LEU A 25 11.29 -8.16 0.57
C LEU A 25 11.61 -6.77 1.14
N GLU A 26 10.68 -5.83 1.04
CA GLU A 26 10.81 -4.50 1.61
C GLU A 26 11.04 -4.54 3.12
N SER A 27 10.35 -5.42 3.85
CA SER A 27 10.51 -5.57 5.29
C SER A 27 11.89 -6.14 5.69
N LEU A 28 12.54 -6.89 4.79
CA LEU A 28 13.89 -7.41 4.99
C LEU A 28 14.96 -6.36 4.63
N VAL A 29 14.75 -5.59 3.58
CA VAL A 29 15.73 -4.64 3.05
C VAL A 29 15.75 -3.33 3.83
N SER A 30 14.59 -2.83 4.29
CA SER A 30 14.49 -1.56 5.01
C SER A 30 15.42 -1.46 6.23
N PRO A 31 15.52 -2.47 7.10
CA PRO A 31 16.46 -2.44 8.21
C PRO A 31 17.94 -2.45 7.78
N LEU A 32 18.26 -3.16 6.67
CA LEU A 32 19.62 -3.26 6.14
C LEU A 32 20.13 -1.93 5.58
N LEU A 33 19.23 -1.09 5.09
CA LEU A 33 19.53 0.25 4.57
C LEU A 33 19.56 1.31 5.68
N GLY A 34 19.42 0.93 6.95
CA GLY A 34 19.36 1.87 8.07
C GLY A 34 18.13 2.78 8.04
N LEU A 35 17.12 2.44 7.22
CA LEU A 35 15.88 3.16 7.18
C LEU A 35 15.04 2.82 8.41
N MET A 36 14.47 3.85 9.03
CA MET A 36 13.53 3.63 10.13
C MET A 36 12.37 2.72 9.65
N PRO A 37 11.86 1.82 10.50
CA PRO A 37 10.76 0.91 10.14
C PRO A 37 9.50 1.61 9.61
N ALA A 38 9.38 2.90 9.91
CA ALA A 38 8.29 3.76 9.44
C ALA A 38 8.44 4.19 7.96
N ILE A 39 9.67 4.17 7.42
CA ILE A 39 9.92 4.57 6.03
C ILE A 39 9.88 3.33 5.16
N LYS A 40 8.73 3.10 4.53
CA LYS A 40 8.57 2.04 3.53
C LYS A 40 8.84 2.62 2.15
N LEU A 41 9.67 1.94 1.37
CA LEU A 41 9.97 2.30 -0.02
C LEU A 41 8.72 2.22 -0.91
N GLY A 42 7.70 1.49 -0.49
CA GLY A 42 6.46 1.37 -1.23
C GLY A 42 6.54 0.42 -2.43
N LEU A 43 7.48 -0.52 -2.43
CA LEU A 43 7.65 -1.48 -3.53
C LEU A 43 6.35 -2.21 -3.88
N SER A 44 5.55 -2.56 -2.89
CA SER A 44 4.25 -3.20 -3.11
C SER A 44 3.22 -2.26 -3.76
N ASN A 45 3.40 -0.93 -3.69
CA ASN A 45 2.53 0.03 -4.37
C ASN A 45 2.80 0.09 -5.87
N VAL A 46 4.00 -0.28 -6.32
CA VAL A 46 4.32 -0.41 -7.75
C VAL A 46 3.38 -1.41 -8.42
N VAL A 47 3.02 -2.49 -7.74
CA VAL A 47 2.07 -3.49 -8.26
C VAL A 47 0.66 -2.91 -8.38
N VAL A 48 0.21 -2.13 -7.38
CA VAL A 48 -1.09 -1.44 -7.43
C VAL A 48 -1.12 -0.42 -8.55
N MET A 49 -0.02 0.32 -8.73
CA MET A 49 0.16 1.27 -9.83
C MET A 49 0.09 0.56 -11.20
N TYR A 50 0.78 -0.57 -11.34
CA TYR A 50 0.73 -1.37 -12.55
C TYR A 50 -0.70 -1.83 -12.87
N ALA A 51 -1.43 -2.33 -11.87
CA ALA A 51 -2.81 -2.75 -12.02
C ALA A 51 -3.73 -1.59 -12.43
N LEU A 52 -3.48 -0.39 -11.88
CA LEU A 52 -4.25 0.81 -12.21
C LEU A 52 -3.99 1.28 -13.65
N LEU A 53 -2.74 1.26 -14.10
CA LEU A 53 -2.34 1.75 -15.42
C LEU A 53 -2.68 0.77 -16.55
N PHE A 54 -2.53 -0.52 -16.34
CA PHE A 54 -2.60 -1.54 -17.40
C PHE A 54 -3.82 -2.47 -17.32
N LEU A 55 -4.49 -2.57 -16.16
CA LEU A 55 -5.70 -3.36 -16.03
C LEU A 55 -6.91 -2.46 -15.82
N ARG A 56 -7.41 -2.40 -14.60
CA ARG A 56 -8.61 -1.63 -14.24
C ARG A 56 -8.51 -1.08 -12.83
N THR A 57 -9.16 0.04 -12.58
CA THR A 57 -9.28 0.65 -11.25
C THR A 57 -9.88 -0.34 -10.23
N ARG A 58 -10.82 -1.19 -10.65
CA ARG A 58 -11.40 -2.24 -9.78
C ARG A 58 -10.36 -3.24 -9.32
N THR A 59 -9.45 -3.65 -10.20
CA THR A 59 -8.34 -4.56 -9.85
C THR A 59 -7.36 -3.90 -8.88
N ALA A 60 -7.02 -2.64 -9.09
CA ALA A 60 -6.17 -1.88 -8.18
C ALA A 60 -6.81 -1.74 -6.78
N LEU A 61 -8.11 -1.41 -6.72
CA LEU A 61 -8.85 -1.34 -5.47
C LEU A 61 -8.88 -2.70 -4.75
N LEU A 62 -9.15 -3.77 -5.49
CA LEU A 62 -9.16 -5.13 -4.95
C LEU A 62 -7.79 -5.51 -4.37
N LEU A 63 -6.69 -5.15 -5.05
CA LEU A 63 -5.34 -5.38 -4.54
C LEU A 63 -5.06 -4.61 -3.24
N VAL A 64 -5.52 -3.36 -3.12
CA VAL A 64 -5.39 -2.58 -1.88
C VAL A 64 -6.13 -3.27 -0.74
N VAL A 65 -7.36 -3.72 -0.97
CA VAL A 65 -8.17 -4.43 0.04
C VAL A 65 -7.53 -5.76 0.42
N LEU A 66 -7.09 -6.56 -0.55
CA LEU A 66 -6.43 -7.85 -0.30
C LEU A 66 -5.12 -7.69 0.47
N LYS A 67 -4.33 -6.66 0.16
CA LYS A 67 -3.12 -6.32 0.93
C LYS A 67 -3.44 -5.96 2.38
N ALA A 68 -4.47 -5.14 2.58
CA ALA A 68 -4.90 -4.75 3.92
C ALA A 68 -5.41 -5.95 4.72
N LEU A 69 -6.19 -6.83 4.09
CA LEU A 69 -6.67 -8.07 4.70
C LEU A 69 -5.52 -9.00 5.07
N PHE A 70 -4.53 -9.15 4.18
CA PHE A 70 -3.34 -9.94 4.46
C PHE A 70 -2.53 -9.36 5.63
N ALA A 71 -2.35 -8.05 5.68
CA ALA A 71 -1.69 -7.37 6.79
C ALA A 71 -2.46 -7.56 8.11
N PHE A 72 -3.80 -7.51 8.05
CA PHE A 72 -4.67 -7.78 9.17
C PHE A 72 -4.46 -9.20 9.74
N LEU A 73 -4.44 -10.20 8.87
CA LEU A 73 -4.28 -11.61 9.26
C LEU A 73 -2.87 -11.94 9.77
N THR A 74 -1.84 -11.32 9.21
CA THR A 74 -0.44 -11.64 9.51
C THR A 74 0.19 -10.78 10.58
N ARG A 75 -0.22 -9.52 10.70
CA ARG A 75 0.39 -8.52 11.59
C ARG A 75 -0.62 -7.89 12.57
N GLY A 76 -1.89 -8.27 12.49
CA GLY A 76 -2.95 -7.80 13.37
C GLY A 76 -3.76 -6.62 12.83
N ALA A 77 -4.78 -6.26 13.61
CA ALA A 77 -5.80 -5.28 13.22
C ALA A 77 -5.20 -3.89 12.91
N THR A 78 -4.25 -3.44 13.71
CA THR A 78 -3.57 -2.14 13.54
C THR A 78 -2.86 -2.06 12.19
N ALA A 79 -2.09 -3.09 11.84
CA ALA A 79 -1.36 -3.15 10.59
C ALA A 79 -2.29 -3.22 9.36
N GLY A 80 -3.40 -3.95 9.48
CA GLY A 80 -4.45 -4.01 8.46
C GLY A 80 -5.09 -2.64 8.23
N PHE A 81 -5.46 -1.95 9.29
CA PHE A 81 -6.04 -0.61 9.23
C PHE A 81 -5.07 0.40 8.61
N LEU A 82 -3.81 0.43 9.05
CA LEU A 82 -2.78 1.31 8.49
C LEU A 82 -2.51 1.02 7.00
N SER A 83 -2.50 -0.27 6.63
CA SER A 83 -2.35 -0.68 5.23
C SER A 83 -3.51 -0.22 4.37
N LEU A 84 -4.73 -0.25 4.89
CA LEU A 84 -5.92 0.23 4.20
C LEU A 84 -5.90 1.75 4.03
N CYS A 85 -5.59 2.50 5.09
CA CYS A 85 -5.47 3.96 5.03
C CYS A 85 -4.39 4.41 4.04
N GLY A 86 -3.19 3.83 4.13
CA GLY A 86 -2.09 4.14 3.23
C GLY A 86 -2.38 3.75 1.78
N GLY A 87 -2.86 2.53 1.56
CA GLY A 87 -3.21 2.03 0.23
C GLY A 87 -4.37 2.80 -0.40
N GLY A 88 -5.40 3.11 0.39
CA GLY A 88 -6.56 3.88 -0.06
C GLY A 88 -6.19 5.31 -0.49
N LEU A 89 -5.45 6.03 0.36
CA LEU A 89 -5.00 7.38 0.02
C LEU A 89 -4.07 7.40 -1.19
N SER A 90 -3.14 6.44 -1.25
CA SER A 90 -2.26 6.27 -2.42
C SER A 90 -3.05 6.03 -3.70
N LEU A 91 -4.08 5.19 -3.66
CA LEU A 91 -4.94 4.92 -4.81
C LEU A 91 -5.71 6.17 -5.27
N VAL A 92 -6.27 6.94 -4.33
CA VAL A 92 -6.97 8.20 -4.64
C VAL A 92 -6.01 9.19 -5.31
N VAL A 93 -4.81 9.38 -4.76
CA VAL A 93 -3.81 10.28 -5.36
C VAL A 93 -3.39 9.79 -6.74
N MET A 94 -3.18 8.49 -6.94
CA MET A 94 -2.88 7.94 -8.25
C MET A 94 -4.00 8.18 -9.26
N LEU A 95 -5.27 8.04 -8.85
CA LEU A 95 -6.43 8.34 -9.72
C LEU A 95 -6.47 9.81 -10.13
N VAL A 96 -6.16 10.73 -9.22
CA VAL A 96 -6.07 12.16 -9.52
C VAL A 96 -4.90 12.44 -10.48
N LEU A 97 -3.74 11.87 -10.21
CA LEU A 97 -2.55 12.06 -11.04
C LEU A 97 -2.70 11.48 -12.45
N LEU A 98 -3.56 10.47 -12.66
CA LEU A 98 -3.88 9.95 -14.01
C LEU A 98 -4.54 11.01 -14.92
N HIS A 99 -5.23 11.98 -14.34
CA HIS A 99 -5.89 13.05 -15.09
C HIS A 99 -4.96 14.24 -15.36
N LEU A 100 -3.74 14.23 -14.83
CA LEU A 100 -2.75 15.29 -14.98
C LEU A 100 -1.60 14.83 -15.88
N PRO A 101 -1.04 15.70 -16.72
CA PRO A 101 0.11 15.38 -17.57
C PRO A 101 1.40 15.37 -16.75
N VAL A 102 1.53 14.41 -15.84
CA VAL A 102 2.69 14.27 -14.96
C VAL A 102 3.65 13.20 -15.48
N SER A 103 4.94 13.37 -15.20
CA SER A 103 5.94 12.34 -15.52
C SER A 103 5.76 11.11 -14.62
N GLY A 104 6.20 9.94 -15.10
CA GLY A 104 6.14 8.70 -14.34
C GLY A 104 6.83 8.78 -12.96
N TYR A 105 7.90 9.58 -12.85
CA TYR A 105 8.59 9.82 -11.56
C TYR A 105 7.70 10.53 -10.55
N ILE A 106 7.01 11.59 -10.98
CA ILE A 106 6.07 12.35 -10.13
C ILE A 106 4.91 11.45 -9.72
N PHE A 107 4.43 10.61 -10.62
CA PHE A 107 3.38 9.64 -10.35
C PHE A 107 3.79 8.64 -9.26
N CYS A 108 4.98 8.03 -9.38
CA CYS A 108 5.52 7.09 -8.41
C CYS A 108 5.80 7.74 -7.06
N ALA A 109 6.45 8.91 -7.06
CA ALA A 109 6.77 9.66 -5.85
C ALA A 109 5.49 10.10 -5.12
N GLY A 110 4.51 10.62 -5.84
CA GLY A 110 3.21 11.01 -5.31
C GLY A 110 2.46 9.84 -4.67
N ALA A 111 2.46 8.68 -5.32
CA ALA A 111 1.86 7.46 -4.78
C ALA A 111 2.54 6.98 -3.49
N ALA A 112 3.87 7.02 -3.43
CA ALA A 112 4.63 6.62 -2.25
C ALA A 112 4.43 7.59 -1.09
N LEU A 113 4.49 8.90 -1.34
CA LEU A 113 4.22 9.93 -0.34
C LEU A 113 2.80 9.82 0.20
N ALA A 114 1.81 9.68 -0.67
CA ALA A 114 0.42 9.51 -0.27
C ALA A 114 0.21 8.26 0.58
N HIS A 115 0.91 7.16 0.26
CA HIS A 115 0.86 5.94 1.06
C HIS A 115 1.38 6.17 2.49
N ASN A 116 2.55 6.80 2.62
CA ASN A 116 3.14 7.10 3.92
C ASN A 116 2.29 8.09 4.72
N LEU A 117 1.76 9.13 4.06
CA LEU A 117 0.85 10.09 4.69
C LEU A 117 -0.46 9.42 5.15
N GLY A 118 -1.02 8.51 4.35
CA GLY A 118 -2.21 7.74 4.72
C GLY A 118 -1.98 6.83 5.92
N GLN A 119 -0.80 6.20 6.01
CA GLN A 119 -0.43 5.43 7.20
C GLN A 119 -0.24 6.32 8.43
N LEU A 120 0.41 7.48 8.27
CA LEU A 120 0.61 8.44 9.36
C LEU A 120 -0.73 8.98 9.86
N ALA A 121 -1.64 9.35 8.96
CA ALA A 121 -2.98 9.80 9.31
C ALA A 121 -3.77 8.69 10.03
N GLY A 122 -3.71 7.45 9.53
CA GLY A 122 -4.32 6.28 10.18
C GLY A 122 -3.74 6.03 11.57
N ALA A 123 -2.43 6.15 11.73
CA ALA A 123 -1.76 6.07 13.02
C ALA A 123 -2.24 7.18 13.97
N ALA A 124 -2.30 8.42 13.49
CA ALA A 124 -2.79 9.56 14.29
C ALA A 124 -4.23 9.34 14.79
N VAL A 125 -5.11 8.77 13.94
CA VAL A 125 -6.49 8.42 14.34
C VAL A 125 -6.51 7.33 15.42
N LEU A 126 -5.70 6.27 15.24
CA LEU A 126 -5.60 5.20 16.26
C LEU A 126 -4.96 5.70 17.55
N LEU A 127 -4.04 6.64 17.43
CA LEU A 127 -3.25 7.21 18.52
C LEU A 127 -3.92 8.43 19.17
N SER A 128 -5.00 8.98 18.64
CA SER A 128 -5.74 10.11 19.23
C SER A 128 -6.44 9.78 20.54
N SER A 129 -6.53 8.51 20.93
CA SER A 129 -6.80 8.13 22.30
C SER A 129 -5.52 8.35 23.14
N ALA A 130 -5.66 8.97 24.32
CA ALA A 130 -4.58 9.46 25.19
C ALA A 130 -3.48 8.44 25.59
N MET A 131 -3.62 7.17 25.26
CA MET A 131 -2.59 6.12 25.40
C MET A 131 -1.52 6.16 24.33
N ALA A 132 -1.72 6.91 23.30
CA ALA A 132 -0.92 6.90 22.09
C ALA A 132 0.44 7.57 22.23
N LEU A 133 0.55 8.58 23.06
CA LEU A 133 1.84 9.20 23.37
C LEU A 133 2.81 8.23 24.04
N GLY A 134 2.30 7.22 24.76
CA GLY A 134 3.12 6.16 25.34
C GLY A 134 3.61 5.11 24.35
N TYR A 135 2.90 4.93 23.21
CA TYR A 135 3.25 3.96 22.16
C TYR A 135 4.06 4.54 20.99
N ALA A 136 4.17 5.88 20.92
CA ALA A 136 4.93 6.54 19.88
C ALA A 136 6.39 6.02 19.74
N PRO A 137 7.17 5.82 20.84
CA PRO A 137 8.52 5.28 20.73
C PRO A 137 8.54 3.82 20.26
N VAL A 138 7.52 3.02 20.54
CA VAL A 138 7.42 1.61 20.09
C VAL A 138 7.04 1.51 18.62
N LEU A 139 6.28 2.46 18.08
CA LEU A 139 5.91 2.55 16.67
C LEU A 139 7.03 3.17 15.81
N LEU A 140 7.90 3.97 16.43
CA LEU A 140 9.06 4.59 15.80
C LEU A 140 10.33 3.74 15.94
N ALA A 141 10.30 2.78 16.81
CA ALA A 141 11.35 1.77 16.95
C ALA A 141 11.05 0.53 16.13
#